data_24a075ad69683e1349d00da5cb5c8a7a
#
_entry.id   24a075ad69683e1349d00da5cb5c8a7a
#
_cell.length_a   1.000
_cell.length_b   1.000
_cell.length_c   1.000
_cell.angle_alpha   90.00
_cell.angle_beta   90.00
_cell.angle_gamma   90.00
#
_symmetry.space_group_name_H-M   'P 1'
#
loop_
_entity.id
_entity.type
_entity.pdbx_description
1 polymer ?
#
loop_
_entity_poly.entity_id
_entity_poly.type
_entity_poly.pdbx_seq_one_letter_code
_entity_poly.pdbx_strand_id
1 'polypeptide(L)'
;DKQIKHFTASNSPLTYDVIHDITERENKLWVATDGGGINIISLDDFSFTNIQQKQDDVHSFPANTIYRLYLDPANNMWAGSIRRGLVGIKGVYACSYQNVPFGNLYGLSNQTINSFFQDDDGMIWVGTDGGGINRFDPASGTFQHYPATKYEKVVSIVEYTPDELLFFSFNKGLFIFHKQTGQIRPFVLIDKEMNDQTCINGFSVNIQRITKNKILFSAQHIFIYDIVTRKFDIVATMGKEYERQSPLIIATVGTKTYLSDLKNICEYDSSEGTFKTIYQGQHIINDASMDKDGVFWLASTEGLLRYDPRTGKSELIQTSLFQDVASVVADNQYRYGD
;
A
#
# COMPACT_ATOMS: atom_id res chain seq x y z
N ASP A 1 8.89 33.69 -4.00
CA ASP A 1 7.55 33.46 -3.44
C ASP A 1 7.10 32.05 -3.84
N LYS A 2 7.07 31.12 -2.88
CA LYS A 2 6.50 29.79 -3.12
C LYS A 2 4.99 29.89 -2.98
N GLN A 3 4.25 29.74 -4.08
CA GLN A 3 2.80 29.63 -4.04
C GLN A 3 2.40 28.24 -3.51
N ILE A 4 1.62 28.22 -2.44
CA ILE A 4 0.93 27.04 -1.93
C ILE A 4 -0.32 26.85 -2.80
N LYS A 5 -0.46 25.70 -3.44
CA LYS A 5 -1.69 25.32 -4.15
C LYS A 5 -2.43 24.27 -3.36
N HIS A 6 -3.67 24.57 -3.13
CA HIS A 6 -4.61 23.85 -2.32
C HIS A 6 -5.73 23.28 -3.18
N PHE A 7 -5.95 21.96 -3.13
CA PHE A 7 -6.95 21.27 -3.92
C PHE A 7 -7.96 20.55 -3.04
N THR A 8 -9.22 20.95 -3.20
CA THR A 8 -10.38 20.24 -2.64
C THR A 8 -11.43 20.06 -3.72
N ALA A 9 -12.41 19.22 -3.47
CA ALA A 9 -13.56 19.07 -4.34
C ALA A 9 -14.38 20.39 -4.47
N SER A 10 -14.23 21.33 -3.53
CA SER A 10 -14.93 22.62 -3.58
C SER A 10 -14.17 23.72 -4.33
N ASN A 11 -12.84 23.63 -4.43
CA ASN A 11 -12.01 24.68 -5.04
C ASN A 11 -11.18 24.22 -6.24
N SER A 12 -11.26 22.96 -6.58
CA SER A 12 -10.53 22.34 -7.69
C SER A 12 -11.37 21.24 -8.35
N PRO A 13 -10.92 20.69 -9.48
CA PRO A 13 -11.54 19.51 -10.08
C PRO A 13 -11.31 18.19 -9.32
N LEU A 14 -10.76 18.23 -8.10
CA LEU A 14 -10.68 17.05 -7.24
C LEU A 14 -12.09 16.48 -7.01
N THR A 15 -12.26 15.19 -7.22
CA THR A 15 -13.60 14.59 -7.24
C THR A 15 -14.12 14.17 -5.88
N TYR A 16 -13.22 14.02 -4.88
CA TYR A 16 -13.56 13.64 -3.51
C TYR A 16 -12.39 13.93 -2.56
N ASP A 17 -12.70 14.34 -1.33
CA ASP A 17 -11.70 14.84 -0.37
C ASP A 17 -11.02 13.73 0.45
N VAL A 18 -11.63 12.54 0.57
CA VAL A 18 -11.01 11.41 1.27
C VAL A 18 -10.06 10.68 0.33
N ILE A 19 -8.77 10.74 0.65
CA ILE A 19 -7.70 10.13 -0.14
C ILE A 19 -7.24 8.84 0.54
N HIS A 20 -7.17 7.75 -0.22
CA HIS A 20 -6.71 6.45 0.24
C HIS A 20 -5.27 6.15 -0.14
N ASP A 21 -4.85 6.56 -1.33
CA ASP A 21 -3.54 6.23 -1.87
C ASP A 21 -3.05 7.28 -2.87
N ILE A 22 -1.74 7.45 -2.95
CA ILE A 22 -1.10 8.41 -3.85
C ILE A 22 0.13 7.75 -4.49
N THR A 23 0.24 7.87 -5.81
CA THR A 23 1.39 7.35 -6.58
C THR A 23 1.80 8.35 -7.64
N GLU A 24 3.09 8.62 -7.79
CA GLU A 24 3.61 9.43 -8.89
C GLU A 24 3.85 8.56 -10.13
N ARG A 25 3.45 9.06 -11.30
CA ARG A 25 3.72 8.47 -12.60
C ARG A 25 3.88 9.56 -13.66
N GLU A 26 5.04 9.61 -14.33
CA GLU A 26 5.27 10.50 -15.47
C GLU A 26 4.99 11.98 -15.15
N ASN A 27 5.54 12.48 -14.06
CA ASN A 27 5.33 13.85 -13.57
C ASN A 27 3.86 14.21 -13.27
N LYS A 28 3.06 13.19 -12.93
CA LYS A 28 1.67 13.32 -12.52
C LYS A 28 1.44 12.60 -11.22
N LEU A 29 0.67 13.21 -10.34
CA LEU A 29 0.23 12.62 -9.09
C LEU A 29 -1.10 11.91 -9.32
N TRP A 30 -1.11 10.60 -9.14
CA TRP A 30 -2.30 9.76 -9.18
C TRP A 30 -2.85 9.64 -7.78
N VAL A 31 -4.08 10.08 -7.56
CA VAL A 31 -4.71 10.19 -6.25
C VAL A 31 -5.97 9.34 -6.22
N ALA A 32 -5.93 8.25 -5.46
CA ALA A 32 -7.07 7.37 -5.23
C ALA A 32 -7.96 7.92 -4.14
N THR A 33 -9.27 7.95 -4.38
CA THR A 33 -10.24 8.56 -3.46
C THR A 33 -11.35 7.61 -3.07
N ASP A 34 -12.02 7.92 -1.94
CA ASP A 34 -13.20 7.19 -1.46
C ASP A 34 -14.49 7.75 -2.07
N GLY A 35 -14.79 7.31 -3.27
CA GLY A 35 -16.03 7.71 -3.97
C GLY A 35 -15.82 8.62 -5.18
N GLY A 36 -14.66 9.22 -5.36
CA GLY A 36 -14.34 10.11 -6.49
C GLY A 36 -13.52 9.47 -7.60
N GLY A 37 -13.21 8.18 -7.53
CA GLY A 37 -12.35 7.50 -8.49
C GLY A 37 -10.87 7.85 -8.32
N ILE A 38 -10.18 8.05 -9.44
CA ILE A 38 -8.77 8.45 -9.47
C ILE A 38 -8.67 9.87 -10.04
N ASN A 39 -7.99 10.74 -9.33
CA ASN A 39 -7.61 12.07 -9.80
C ASN A 39 -6.15 12.06 -10.23
N ILE A 40 -5.87 12.56 -11.41
CA ILE A 40 -4.53 12.68 -11.97
C ILE A 40 -4.20 14.16 -12.05
N ILE A 41 -3.21 14.59 -11.26
CA ILE A 41 -2.79 15.98 -11.13
C ILE A 41 -1.44 16.12 -11.82
N SER A 42 -1.36 16.97 -12.83
CA SER A 42 -0.08 17.34 -13.47
C SER A 42 0.77 18.14 -12.49
N LEU A 43 2.03 17.76 -12.30
CA LEU A 43 2.95 18.48 -11.43
C LEU A 43 3.55 19.74 -12.11
N ASP A 44 3.36 19.89 -13.44
CA ASP A 44 3.85 21.05 -14.19
C ASP A 44 2.94 22.28 -14.02
N ASP A 45 1.63 22.07 -14.16
CA ASP A 45 0.63 23.17 -14.21
C ASP A 45 -0.53 22.98 -13.23
N PHE A 46 -0.55 21.87 -12.51
CA PHE A 46 -1.61 21.44 -11.60
C PHE A 46 -2.99 21.29 -12.28
N SER A 47 -2.99 20.97 -13.55
CA SER A 47 -4.21 20.56 -14.24
C SER A 47 -4.68 19.18 -13.76
N PHE A 48 -6.00 18.95 -13.80
CA PHE A 48 -6.64 17.70 -13.34
C PHE A 48 -7.22 16.91 -14.51
N THR A 49 -7.07 15.61 -14.43
CA THR A 49 -7.83 14.64 -15.20
C THR A 49 -8.41 13.61 -14.23
N ASN A 50 -9.69 13.28 -14.40
CA ASN A 50 -10.39 12.38 -13.47
C ASN A 50 -10.81 11.11 -14.19
N ILE A 51 -10.59 9.97 -13.55
CA ILE A 51 -11.04 8.64 -14.00
C ILE A 51 -12.13 8.18 -13.03
N GLN A 52 -13.38 8.16 -13.49
CA GLN A 52 -14.55 7.84 -12.69
C GLN A 52 -15.47 6.85 -13.38
N GLN A 53 -16.25 6.13 -12.57
CA GLN A 53 -17.40 5.38 -13.06
C GLN A 53 -18.48 6.35 -13.56
N LYS A 54 -18.96 6.10 -14.78
CA LYS A 54 -20.12 6.80 -15.35
C LYS A 54 -21.30 5.85 -15.31
N GLN A 55 -22.44 6.34 -14.81
CA GLN A 55 -23.61 5.50 -14.51
C GLN A 55 -24.20 4.77 -15.74
N ASP A 56 -24.11 5.41 -16.90
CA ASP A 56 -24.72 4.91 -18.15
C ASP A 56 -23.69 4.37 -19.15
N ASP A 57 -22.41 4.22 -18.74
CA ASP A 57 -21.33 3.75 -19.59
C ASP A 57 -20.70 2.47 -19.01
N VAL A 58 -21.09 1.32 -19.55
CA VAL A 58 -20.56 0.00 -19.13
C VAL A 58 -19.06 -0.18 -19.40
N HIS A 59 -18.46 0.67 -20.23
CA HIS A 59 -17.04 0.69 -20.53
C HIS A 59 -16.27 1.71 -19.69
N SER A 60 -16.98 2.48 -18.83
CA SER A 60 -16.35 3.42 -17.93
C SER A 60 -15.60 2.71 -16.80
N PHE A 61 -14.86 3.47 -16.03
CA PHE A 61 -14.16 2.95 -14.86
C PHE A 61 -15.13 2.24 -13.90
N PRO A 62 -14.79 1.04 -13.38
CA PRO A 62 -15.79 0.18 -12.74
C PRO A 62 -16.18 0.61 -11.32
N ALA A 63 -15.41 1.50 -10.70
CA ALA A 63 -15.61 1.90 -9.31
C ALA A 63 -15.11 3.32 -9.03
N ASN A 64 -15.75 4.01 -8.08
CA ASN A 64 -15.31 5.31 -7.61
C ASN A 64 -14.56 5.25 -6.27
N THR A 65 -14.64 4.14 -5.54
CA THR A 65 -13.86 3.93 -4.31
C THR A 65 -12.63 3.10 -4.63
N ILE A 66 -11.48 3.75 -4.69
CA ILE A 66 -10.17 3.14 -4.98
C ILE A 66 -9.34 3.15 -3.72
N TYR A 67 -8.89 1.98 -3.32
CA TYR A 67 -8.20 1.78 -2.05
C TYR A 67 -6.68 1.70 -2.18
N ARG A 68 -6.18 1.17 -3.32
CA ARG A 68 -4.74 1.05 -3.60
C ARG A 68 -4.41 1.34 -5.04
N LEU A 69 -3.26 1.96 -5.24
CA LEU A 69 -2.62 2.13 -6.54
C LEU A 69 -1.29 1.37 -6.54
N TYR A 70 -0.96 0.82 -7.69
CA TYR A 70 0.32 0.14 -7.89
C TYR A 70 0.85 0.46 -9.29
N LEU A 71 2.05 1.01 -9.35
CA LEU A 71 2.77 1.24 -10.60
C LEU A 71 3.74 0.08 -10.83
N ASP A 72 3.50 -0.71 -11.88
CA ASP A 72 4.39 -1.81 -12.20
C ASP A 72 5.68 -1.33 -12.89
N PRO A 73 6.76 -2.14 -12.90
CA PRO A 73 8.02 -1.79 -13.58
C PRO A 73 7.87 -1.54 -15.08
N ALA A 74 6.81 -2.02 -15.71
CA ALA A 74 6.49 -1.74 -17.12
C ALA A 74 5.68 -0.43 -17.28
N ASN A 75 5.59 0.37 -16.21
CA ASN A 75 4.88 1.65 -16.17
C ASN A 75 3.35 1.54 -16.40
N ASN A 76 2.73 0.40 -16.06
CA ASN A 76 1.27 0.28 -16.03
C ASN A 76 0.76 0.63 -14.63
N MET A 77 -0.33 1.39 -14.56
CA MET A 77 -1.00 1.70 -13.30
C MET A 77 -2.07 0.65 -13.01
N TRP A 78 -2.05 0.06 -11.82
CA TRP A 78 -3.04 -0.86 -11.32
C TRP A 78 -3.79 -0.22 -10.16
N ALA A 79 -5.10 -0.33 -10.15
CA ALA A 79 -5.96 0.20 -9.09
C ALA A 79 -6.78 -0.90 -8.45
N GLY A 80 -6.61 -1.08 -7.15
CA GLY A 80 -7.43 -1.96 -6.32
C GLY A 80 -8.62 -1.20 -5.77
N SER A 81 -9.82 -1.70 -6.02
CA SER A 81 -11.05 -1.07 -5.54
C SER A 81 -11.67 -1.81 -4.36
N ILE A 82 -12.45 -1.12 -3.57
CA ILE A 82 -13.34 -1.76 -2.60
C ILE A 82 -14.56 -2.33 -3.36
N ARG A 83 -14.73 -3.67 -3.31
CA ARG A 83 -15.90 -4.41 -3.87
C ARG A 83 -16.03 -4.42 -5.40
N ARG A 84 -15.02 -4.01 -6.17
CA ARG A 84 -15.09 -4.02 -7.64
C ARG A 84 -13.86 -4.63 -8.32
N GLY A 85 -12.90 -5.13 -7.52
CA GLY A 85 -11.75 -5.87 -7.99
C GLY A 85 -10.58 -5.00 -8.43
N LEU A 86 -9.79 -5.52 -9.35
CA LEU A 86 -8.56 -4.94 -9.87
C LEU A 86 -8.82 -4.26 -11.21
N VAL A 87 -8.26 -3.08 -11.40
CA VAL A 87 -8.31 -2.32 -12.65
C VAL A 87 -6.90 -2.04 -13.13
N GLY A 88 -6.56 -2.47 -14.33
CA GLY A 88 -5.34 -2.09 -15.02
C GLY A 88 -5.59 -0.88 -15.93
N ILE A 89 -4.76 0.15 -15.81
CA ILE A 89 -4.85 1.36 -16.64
C ILE A 89 -3.64 1.39 -17.55
N LYS A 90 -3.87 1.13 -18.84
CA LYS A 90 -2.84 1.09 -19.86
C LYS A 90 -3.08 2.24 -20.84
N GLY A 91 -2.30 3.32 -20.69
CA GLY A 91 -2.52 4.54 -21.47
C GLY A 91 -3.88 5.18 -21.13
N VAL A 92 -4.74 5.32 -22.14
CA VAL A 92 -6.12 5.84 -21.98
C VAL A 92 -7.17 4.75 -21.82
N TYR A 93 -6.78 3.48 -21.85
CA TYR A 93 -7.68 2.34 -21.73
C TYR A 93 -7.55 1.70 -20.34
N ALA A 94 -8.69 1.44 -19.69
CA ALA A 94 -8.74 0.70 -18.44
C ALA A 94 -9.29 -0.70 -18.70
N CYS A 95 -8.56 -1.74 -18.26
CA CYS A 95 -9.06 -3.10 -18.20
C CYS A 95 -9.49 -3.41 -16.77
N SER A 96 -10.72 -3.86 -16.59
CA SER A 96 -11.28 -4.18 -15.27
C SER A 96 -11.37 -5.68 -15.05
N TYR A 97 -10.88 -6.15 -13.91
CA TYR A 97 -10.99 -7.54 -13.48
C TYR A 97 -11.83 -7.61 -12.21
N GLN A 98 -13.00 -8.21 -12.34
CA GLN A 98 -13.93 -8.40 -11.22
C GLN A 98 -13.71 -9.75 -10.55
N ASN A 99 -14.33 -9.95 -9.37
CA ASN A 99 -14.31 -11.25 -8.73
C ASN A 99 -15.19 -12.26 -9.51
N VAL A 100 -14.69 -13.48 -9.55
CA VAL A 100 -15.33 -14.62 -10.19
C VAL A 100 -15.35 -15.81 -9.24
N PRO A 101 -16.14 -16.87 -9.48
CA PRO A 101 -16.06 -18.08 -8.70
C PRO A 101 -14.63 -18.61 -8.63
N PHE A 102 -14.23 -19.08 -7.45
CA PHE A 102 -12.89 -19.58 -7.20
C PHE A 102 -12.49 -20.66 -8.23
N GLY A 103 -11.29 -20.52 -8.80
CA GLY A 103 -10.78 -21.38 -9.86
C GLY A 103 -11.10 -20.91 -11.30
N ASN A 104 -11.87 -19.84 -11.47
CA ASN A 104 -12.06 -19.24 -12.79
C ASN A 104 -10.83 -18.39 -13.16
N LEU A 105 -10.37 -18.50 -14.40
CA LEU A 105 -9.15 -17.87 -14.90
C LEU A 105 -9.31 -16.39 -15.27
N TYR A 106 -10.52 -15.85 -15.31
CA TYR A 106 -10.78 -14.52 -15.87
C TYR A 106 -11.12 -13.46 -14.83
N GLY A 107 -10.76 -13.67 -13.58
CA GLY A 107 -10.95 -12.68 -12.53
C GLY A 107 -10.38 -13.10 -11.18
N LEU A 108 -10.64 -12.28 -10.20
CA LEU A 108 -10.13 -12.40 -8.84
C LEU A 108 -10.99 -13.36 -7.98
N SER A 109 -10.39 -13.98 -6.99
CA SER A 109 -11.10 -14.80 -5.99
C SER A 109 -11.91 -13.98 -4.98
N ASN A 110 -11.61 -12.69 -4.84
CA ASN A 110 -12.33 -11.73 -4.00
C ASN A 110 -12.18 -10.32 -4.57
N GLN A 111 -13.18 -9.47 -4.30
CA GLN A 111 -13.27 -8.13 -4.87
C GLN A 111 -12.53 -7.05 -4.06
N THR A 112 -12.07 -7.36 -2.85
CA THR A 112 -11.31 -6.42 -2.00
C THR A 112 -9.83 -6.77 -2.06
N ILE A 113 -9.03 -5.83 -2.52
CA ILE A 113 -7.59 -5.97 -2.72
C ILE A 113 -6.86 -5.26 -1.58
N ASN A 114 -5.97 -5.98 -0.90
CA ASN A 114 -5.16 -5.44 0.19
C ASN A 114 -3.70 -5.19 -0.19
N SER A 115 -3.13 -6.00 -1.08
CA SER A 115 -1.71 -5.93 -1.41
C SER A 115 -1.38 -6.42 -2.81
N PHE A 116 -0.25 -5.92 -3.32
CA PHE A 116 0.34 -6.32 -4.59
C PHE A 116 1.82 -6.65 -4.42
N PHE A 117 2.29 -7.59 -5.22
CA PHE A 117 3.71 -7.86 -5.41
C PHE A 117 3.94 -8.33 -6.85
N GLN A 118 4.95 -7.81 -7.53
CA GLN A 118 5.37 -8.31 -8.83
C GLN A 118 6.68 -9.07 -8.70
N ASP A 119 6.72 -10.29 -9.26
CA ASP A 119 7.95 -11.09 -9.29
C ASP A 119 8.80 -10.77 -10.53
N ASP A 120 10.02 -11.35 -10.56
CA ASP A 120 10.98 -11.16 -11.64
C ASP A 120 10.50 -11.70 -13.00
N ASP A 121 9.52 -12.62 -13.02
CA ASP A 121 8.85 -13.14 -14.21
C ASP A 121 7.75 -12.20 -14.72
N GLY A 122 7.51 -11.08 -14.04
CA GLY A 122 6.49 -10.10 -14.37
C GLY A 122 5.08 -10.48 -13.96
N MET A 123 4.91 -11.58 -13.20
CA MET A 123 3.61 -11.98 -12.65
C MET A 123 3.23 -11.07 -11.47
N ILE A 124 1.98 -10.64 -11.43
CA ILE A 124 1.46 -9.84 -10.32
C ILE A 124 0.73 -10.75 -9.33
N TRP A 125 1.22 -10.78 -8.10
CA TRP A 125 0.62 -11.48 -6.99
C TRP A 125 -0.28 -10.52 -6.21
N VAL A 126 -1.55 -10.91 -6.06
CA VAL A 126 -2.59 -10.06 -5.47
C VAL A 126 -3.10 -10.70 -4.21
N GLY A 127 -2.90 -10.01 -3.09
CA GLY A 127 -3.47 -10.39 -1.79
C GLY A 127 -4.86 -9.80 -1.61
N THR A 128 -5.83 -10.64 -1.24
CA THR A 128 -7.24 -10.25 -1.15
C THR A 128 -7.79 -10.45 0.27
N ASP A 129 -8.92 -9.79 0.57
CA ASP A 129 -9.62 -9.92 1.85
C ASP A 129 -10.56 -11.15 1.85
N GLY A 130 -9.99 -12.31 2.15
CA GLY A 130 -10.75 -13.57 2.25
C GLY A 130 -10.81 -14.41 0.98
N GLY A 131 -10.20 -13.99 -0.12
CA GLY A 131 -10.02 -14.81 -1.33
C GLY A 131 -8.62 -15.42 -1.44
N GLY A 132 -7.71 -15.07 -0.52
CA GLY A 132 -6.34 -15.55 -0.51
C GLY A 132 -5.43 -14.84 -1.52
N ILE A 133 -4.46 -15.60 -2.05
CA ILE A 133 -3.49 -15.14 -3.03
C ILE A 133 -4.02 -15.45 -4.44
N ASN A 134 -3.93 -14.46 -5.33
CA ASN A 134 -4.17 -14.60 -6.76
C ASN A 134 -2.88 -14.27 -7.51
N ARG A 135 -2.51 -15.08 -8.50
CA ARG A 135 -1.44 -14.77 -9.43
C ARG A 135 -2.06 -14.31 -10.73
N PHE A 136 -1.72 -13.11 -11.16
CA PHE A 136 -2.18 -12.51 -12.39
C PHE A 136 -1.06 -12.46 -13.42
N ASP A 137 -1.34 -12.92 -14.62
CA ASP A 137 -0.46 -12.79 -15.78
C ASP A 137 -0.92 -11.59 -16.62
N PRO A 138 -0.17 -10.47 -16.63
CA PRO A 138 -0.55 -9.29 -17.41
C PRO A 138 -0.51 -9.52 -18.93
N ALA A 139 0.25 -10.50 -19.41
CA ALA A 139 0.37 -10.77 -20.84
C ALA A 139 -0.86 -11.51 -21.39
N SER A 140 -1.38 -12.48 -20.67
CA SER A 140 -2.57 -13.24 -21.05
C SER A 140 -3.87 -12.68 -20.47
N GLY A 141 -3.80 -11.81 -19.44
CA GLY A 141 -4.96 -11.31 -18.72
C GLY A 141 -5.63 -12.37 -17.83
N THR A 142 -4.92 -13.44 -17.48
CA THR A 142 -5.49 -14.57 -16.73
C THR A 142 -5.04 -14.61 -15.29
N PHE A 143 -5.87 -15.22 -14.43
CA PHE A 143 -5.63 -15.40 -13.00
C PHE A 143 -5.46 -16.87 -12.65
N GLN A 144 -4.66 -17.12 -11.65
CA GLN A 144 -4.57 -18.40 -10.96
C GLN A 144 -4.93 -18.21 -9.48
N HIS A 145 -5.86 -19.02 -8.97
CA HIS A 145 -6.25 -19.05 -7.57
C HIS A 145 -5.65 -20.27 -6.88
N TYR A 146 -5.30 -20.13 -5.60
CA TYR A 146 -4.62 -21.19 -4.85
C TYR A 146 -5.50 -21.70 -3.70
N PRO A 147 -5.98 -22.96 -3.75
CA PRO A 147 -6.88 -23.53 -2.74
C PRO A 147 -6.38 -23.45 -1.30
N ALA A 148 -5.06 -23.60 -1.12
CA ALA A 148 -4.46 -23.55 0.22
C ALA A 148 -4.54 -22.17 0.89
N THR A 149 -4.73 -21.10 0.10
CA THR A 149 -4.89 -19.73 0.61
C THR A 149 -6.35 -19.26 0.63
N LYS A 150 -7.28 -20.10 0.15
CA LYS A 150 -8.70 -19.78 0.16
C LYS A 150 -9.15 -19.41 1.58
N TYR A 151 -9.84 -18.31 1.72
CA TYR A 151 -10.29 -17.68 2.98
C TYR A 151 -9.18 -16.97 3.77
N GLU A 152 -7.93 -16.92 3.28
CA GLU A 152 -6.92 -16.06 3.89
C GLU A 152 -7.18 -14.59 3.55
N LYS A 153 -7.03 -13.72 4.57
CA LYS A 153 -7.05 -12.26 4.41
C LYS A 153 -5.61 -11.79 4.28
N VAL A 154 -5.12 -11.74 3.06
CA VAL A 154 -3.71 -11.45 2.77
C VAL A 154 -3.49 -9.95 2.78
N VAL A 155 -2.86 -9.44 3.83
CA VAL A 155 -2.64 -8.00 4.06
C VAL A 155 -1.39 -7.50 3.36
N SER A 156 -0.32 -8.30 3.40
CA SER A 156 0.93 -7.96 2.73
C SER A 156 1.61 -9.20 2.16
N ILE A 157 2.38 -9.01 1.08
CA ILE A 157 3.03 -10.09 0.36
C ILE A 157 4.39 -9.60 -0.18
N VAL A 158 5.41 -10.44 -0.10
CA VAL A 158 6.76 -10.14 -0.60
C VAL A 158 7.46 -11.42 -1.05
N GLU A 159 8.43 -11.32 -1.93
CA GLU A 159 9.30 -12.45 -2.25
C GLU A 159 10.18 -12.84 -1.06
N TYR A 160 10.16 -14.11 -0.70
CA TYR A 160 11.03 -14.70 0.32
C TYR A 160 12.28 -15.32 -0.32
N THR A 161 12.07 -16.20 -1.28
CA THR A 161 13.09 -16.77 -2.17
C THR A 161 12.54 -16.74 -3.60
N PRO A 162 13.34 -17.05 -4.63
CA PRO A 162 12.82 -17.12 -6.00
C PRO A 162 11.58 -18.00 -6.17
N ASP A 163 11.48 -19.09 -5.40
CA ASP A 163 10.36 -20.05 -5.46
C ASP A 163 9.28 -19.81 -4.39
N GLU A 164 9.50 -18.92 -3.43
CA GLU A 164 8.62 -18.74 -2.28
C GLU A 164 8.27 -17.27 -2.03
N LEU A 165 7.02 -17.03 -1.64
CA LEU A 165 6.54 -15.78 -1.13
C LEU A 165 6.36 -15.85 0.39
N LEU A 166 6.61 -14.74 1.08
CA LEU A 166 6.23 -14.53 2.46
C LEU A 166 5.00 -13.62 2.48
N PHE A 167 3.95 -13.99 3.20
CA PHE A 167 2.78 -13.17 3.33
C PHE A 167 2.26 -13.14 4.77
N PHE A 168 1.60 -12.03 5.10
CA PHE A 168 0.86 -11.88 6.36
C PHE A 168 -0.63 -12.06 6.12
N SER A 169 -1.23 -12.98 6.88
CA SER A 169 -2.68 -13.17 6.91
C SER A 169 -3.25 -12.60 8.19
N PHE A 170 -4.25 -11.72 8.05
CA PHE A 170 -4.92 -11.06 9.18
C PHE A 170 -5.40 -12.06 10.23
N ASN A 171 -5.08 -11.81 11.49
CA ASN A 171 -5.38 -12.68 12.65
C ASN A 171 -4.78 -14.10 12.63
N LYS A 172 -3.97 -14.45 11.62
CA LYS A 172 -3.35 -15.78 11.53
C LYS A 172 -1.82 -15.72 11.54
N GLY A 173 -1.23 -14.56 11.21
CA GLY A 173 0.22 -14.37 11.23
C GLY A 173 0.89 -14.57 9.89
N LEU A 174 2.18 -14.93 9.94
CA LEU A 174 3.06 -15.05 8.78
C LEU A 174 3.11 -16.46 8.23
N PHE A 175 3.11 -16.57 6.89
CA PHE A 175 3.19 -17.83 6.16
C PHE A 175 4.14 -17.72 4.99
N ILE A 176 4.79 -18.84 4.67
CA ILE A 176 5.50 -19.04 3.41
C ILE A 176 4.56 -19.73 2.42
N PHE A 177 4.53 -19.23 1.20
CA PHE A 177 3.78 -19.77 0.09
C PHE A 177 4.74 -20.22 -1.01
N HIS A 178 4.62 -21.45 -1.49
CA HIS A 178 5.44 -21.98 -2.57
C HIS A 178 4.77 -21.68 -3.93
N LYS A 179 5.43 -20.89 -4.79
CA LYS A 179 4.87 -20.36 -6.04
C LYS A 179 4.35 -21.43 -7.01
N GLN A 180 5.09 -22.55 -7.15
CA GLN A 180 4.74 -23.62 -8.09
C GLN A 180 3.67 -24.57 -7.54
N THR A 181 3.79 -25.00 -6.29
CA THR A 181 2.89 -26.01 -5.70
C THR A 181 1.63 -25.38 -5.09
N GLY A 182 1.67 -24.09 -4.79
CA GLY A 182 0.60 -23.37 -4.09
C GLY A 182 0.43 -23.78 -2.63
N GLN A 183 1.36 -24.55 -2.07
CA GLN A 183 1.32 -24.98 -0.68
C GLN A 183 1.73 -23.84 0.26
N ILE A 184 1.16 -23.83 1.47
CA ILE A 184 1.51 -22.88 2.53
C ILE A 184 2.08 -23.63 3.75
N ARG A 185 2.98 -22.95 4.46
CA ARG A 185 3.47 -23.36 5.77
C ARG A 185 3.63 -22.14 6.67
N PRO A 186 3.45 -22.29 8.01
CA PRO A 186 3.72 -21.18 8.92
C PRO A 186 5.17 -20.72 8.78
N PHE A 187 5.38 -19.40 8.86
CA PHE A 187 6.70 -18.82 9.00
C PHE A 187 7.08 -18.83 10.48
N VAL A 188 7.99 -19.73 10.85
CA VAL A 188 8.44 -19.93 12.23
C VAL A 188 9.68 -19.11 12.49
N LEU A 189 9.62 -18.22 13.46
CA LEU A 189 10.77 -17.48 13.97
C LEU A 189 11.60 -18.41 14.85
N ILE A 190 12.91 -18.48 14.57
CA ILE A 190 13.81 -19.39 15.30
C ILE A 190 14.24 -18.80 16.66
N ASP A 191 14.18 -17.49 16.80
CA ASP A 191 14.57 -16.82 18.02
C ASP A 191 13.44 -16.83 19.05
N LYS A 192 13.70 -17.45 20.23
CA LYS A 192 12.70 -17.56 21.30
C LYS A 192 12.29 -16.22 21.91
N GLU A 193 13.15 -15.20 21.84
CA GLU A 193 12.85 -13.86 22.35
C GLU A 193 11.88 -13.11 21.43
N MET A 194 11.91 -13.40 20.13
CA MET A 194 11.00 -12.83 19.12
C MET A 194 9.73 -13.67 18.90
N ASN A 195 9.67 -14.86 19.50
CA ASN A 195 8.51 -15.75 19.46
C ASN A 195 7.39 -15.27 20.43
N ASP A 196 7.59 -14.15 21.09
CA ASP A 196 6.48 -13.46 21.73
C ASP A 196 5.50 -13.03 20.64
N GLN A 197 4.39 -13.74 20.56
CA GLN A 197 3.34 -13.60 19.55
C GLN A 197 2.79 -12.17 19.48
N THR A 198 3.04 -11.36 20.48
CA THR A 198 2.62 -9.96 20.54
C THR A 198 3.28 -9.06 19.50
N CYS A 199 4.51 -9.39 19.04
CA CYS A 199 5.23 -8.56 18.08
C CYS A 199 4.75 -8.73 16.62
N ILE A 200 4.09 -9.85 16.28
CA ILE A 200 3.66 -10.19 14.92
C ILE A 200 2.14 -10.39 14.82
N ASN A 201 1.45 -10.55 15.94
CA ASN A 201 -0.01 -10.71 16.01
C ASN A 201 -0.76 -9.37 15.97
N GLY A 202 -0.19 -8.34 15.36
CA GLY A 202 -0.89 -7.08 15.09
C GLY A 202 -2.02 -7.27 14.08
N PHE A 203 -2.97 -6.34 14.06
CA PHE A 203 -4.04 -6.32 13.05
C PHE A 203 -3.52 -6.07 11.64
N SER A 204 -2.29 -5.55 11.50
CA SER A 204 -1.62 -5.29 10.24
C SER A 204 -0.12 -5.48 10.42
N VAL A 205 0.51 -6.17 9.48
CA VAL A 205 1.97 -6.23 9.36
C VAL A 205 2.33 -5.95 7.91
N ASN A 206 3.05 -4.85 7.69
CA ASN A 206 3.61 -4.55 6.38
C ASN A 206 4.97 -5.21 6.27
N ILE A 207 5.22 -5.87 5.16
CA ILE A 207 6.49 -6.54 4.88
C ILE A 207 7.05 -6.03 3.55
N GLN A 208 8.36 -5.78 3.51
CA GLN A 208 9.05 -5.36 2.30
C GLN A 208 10.45 -5.95 2.24
N ARG A 209 10.84 -6.42 1.06
CA ARG A 209 12.21 -6.81 0.78
C ARG A 209 13.05 -5.56 0.55
N ILE A 210 14.03 -5.30 1.42
CA ILE A 210 14.87 -4.09 1.36
C ILE A 210 16.22 -4.35 0.71
N THR A 211 16.71 -5.61 0.75
CA THR A 211 17.88 -6.06 0.01
C THR A 211 17.65 -7.51 -0.45
N LYS A 212 18.57 -8.07 -1.23
CA LYS A 212 18.53 -9.47 -1.66
C LYS A 212 18.32 -10.45 -0.49
N ASN A 213 18.87 -10.15 0.69
CA ASN A 213 18.86 -11.05 1.84
C ASN A 213 18.09 -10.50 3.06
N LYS A 214 17.54 -9.31 2.99
CA LYS A 214 16.89 -8.67 4.14
C LYS A 214 15.46 -8.29 3.86
N ILE A 215 14.57 -8.66 4.78
CA ILE A 215 13.16 -8.29 4.78
C ILE A 215 12.91 -7.41 6.00
N LEU A 216 12.30 -6.25 5.77
CA LEU A 216 11.81 -5.36 6.80
C LEU A 216 10.38 -5.73 7.13
N PHE A 217 10.10 -5.84 8.41
CA PHE A 217 8.77 -6.00 8.97
C PHE A 217 8.39 -4.74 9.74
N SER A 218 7.25 -4.19 9.40
CA SER A 218 6.66 -3.05 10.07
C SER A 218 5.40 -3.53 10.79
N ALA A 219 5.49 -3.58 12.10
CA ALA A 219 4.44 -3.96 13.03
C ALA A 219 4.51 -3.02 14.26
N GLN A 220 4.14 -3.47 15.46
CA GLN A 220 4.39 -2.74 16.71
C GLN A 220 5.88 -2.46 16.91
N HIS A 221 6.74 -3.37 16.44
CA HIS A 221 8.17 -3.14 16.30
C HIS A 221 8.54 -3.13 14.83
N ILE A 222 9.55 -2.35 14.47
CA ILE A 222 10.19 -2.42 13.17
C ILE A 222 11.41 -3.31 13.33
N PHE A 223 11.47 -4.38 12.57
CA PHE A 223 12.59 -5.32 12.63
C PHE A 223 13.00 -5.80 11.23
N ILE A 224 14.26 -6.17 11.14
CA ILE A 224 14.87 -6.70 9.94
C ILE A 224 15.11 -8.21 10.12
N TYR A 225 14.66 -8.98 9.18
CA TYR A 225 14.98 -10.40 9.09
C TYR A 225 16.01 -10.64 8.00
N ASP A 226 17.11 -11.29 8.37
CA ASP A 226 18.12 -11.74 7.42
C ASP A 226 17.80 -13.21 7.01
N ILE A 227 17.52 -13.39 5.71
CA ILE A 227 17.09 -14.67 5.14
C ILE A 227 18.19 -15.74 5.24
N VAL A 228 19.46 -15.33 5.15
CA VAL A 228 20.62 -16.23 5.13
C VAL A 228 20.94 -16.70 6.55
N THR A 229 21.08 -15.75 7.47
CA THR A 229 21.41 -16.07 8.88
C THR A 229 20.21 -16.51 9.69
N ARG A 230 18.99 -16.22 9.19
CA ARG A 230 17.71 -16.46 9.86
C ARG A 230 17.59 -15.76 11.22
N LYS A 231 18.20 -14.58 11.34
CA LYS A 231 18.16 -13.75 12.55
C LYS A 231 17.28 -12.52 12.34
N PHE A 232 16.75 -12.02 13.44
CA PHE A 232 16.03 -10.77 13.52
C PHE A 232 16.83 -9.74 14.30
N ASP A 233 16.79 -8.50 13.82
CA ASP A 233 17.30 -7.34 14.55
C ASP A 233 16.15 -6.33 14.71
N ILE A 234 15.80 -5.97 15.96
CA ILE A 234 14.83 -4.91 16.22
C ILE A 234 15.54 -3.58 15.99
N VAL A 235 15.06 -2.81 15.03
CA VAL A 235 15.64 -1.49 14.68
C VAL A 235 14.89 -0.33 15.34
N ALA A 236 13.61 -0.51 15.65
CA ALA A 236 12.83 0.48 16.39
C ALA A 236 11.64 -0.19 17.09
N THR A 237 11.26 0.38 18.26
CA THR A 237 10.07 0.02 19.01
C THR A 237 9.10 1.20 18.99
N MET A 238 7.89 0.97 18.50
CA MET A 238 6.85 1.99 18.45
C MET A 238 6.17 2.11 19.82
N GLY A 239 5.66 3.29 20.14
CA GLY A 239 4.93 3.53 21.38
C GLY A 239 3.62 2.73 21.44
N LYS A 240 3.04 2.63 22.65
CA LYS A 240 1.77 1.90 22.89
C LYS A 240 0.59 2.48 22.10
N GLU A 241 0.65 3.75 21.73
CA GLU A 241 -0.32 4.42 20.85
C GLU A 241 -0.40 3.78 19.45
N TYR A 242 0.60 2.98 19.08
CA TYR A 242 0.71 2.30 17.77
C TYR A 242 0.32 0.81 17.80
N GLU A 243 -0.24 0.31 18.91
CA GLU A 243 -0.60 -1.12 19.06
C GLU A 243 -1.58 -1.62 17.98
N ARG A 244 -2.33 -0.73 17.35
CA ARG A 244 -3.38 -1.08 16.36
C ARG A 244 -3.04 -0.74 14.91
N GLN A 245 -1.98 0.01 14.67
CA GLN A 245 -1.59 0.42 13.32
C GLN A 245 -0.09 0.20 13.12
N SER A 246 0.25 -0.56 12.09
CA SER A 246 1.65 -0.74 11.69
C SER A 246 2.13 0.49 10.92
N PRO A 247 3.39 0.93 11.11
CA PRO A 247 4.00 1.93 10.25
C PRO A 247 3.89 1.54 8.78
N LEU A 248 3.58 2.53 7.94
CA LEU A 248 3.56 2.34 6.49
C LEU A 248 4.98 2.31 5.97
N ILE A 249 5.29 1.36 5.10
CA ILE A 249 6.53 1.38 4.33
C ILE A 249 6.25 2.22 3.07
N ILE A 250 6.96 3.35 2.94
CA ILE A 250 6.73 4.32 1.86
C ILE A 250 7.51 3.94 0.61
N ALA A 251 8.82 3.79 0.75
CA ALA A 251 9.72 3.50 -0.37
C ALA A 251 11.06 2.95 0.12
N THR A 252 11.74 2.21 -0.77
CA THR A 252 13.16 1.87 -0.60
C THR A 252 13.95 2.42 -1.78
N VAL A 253 14.98 3.23 -1.50
CA VAL A 253 15.85 3.83 -2.50
C VAL A 253 17.31 3.57 -2.12
N GLY A 254 17.97 2.73 -2.88
CA GLY A 254 19.32 2.28 -2.55
C GLY A 254 19.35 1.53 -1.21
N THR A 255 20.13 2.04 -0.25
CA THR A 255 20.25 1.46 1.10
C THR A 255 19.20 1.98 2.09
N LYS A 256 18.40 2.97 1.69
CA LYS A 256 17.48 3.68 2.57
C LYS A 256 16.06 3.23 2.38
N THR A 257 15.40 2.89 3.48
CA THR A 257 13.96 2.59 3.53
C THR A 257 13.25 3.65 4.37
N TYR A 258 12.19 4.20 3.81
CA TYR A 258 11.38 5.24 4.44
C TYR A 258 10.06 4.66 4.93
N LEU A 259 9.69 5.02 6.16
CA LEU A 259 8.48 4.56 6.82
C LEU A 259 7.72 5.74 7.42
N SER A 260 6.41 5.63 7.49
CA SER A 260 5.58 6.54 8.29
C SER A 260 5.09 5.83 9.54
N ASP A 261 5.35 6.42 10.71
CA ASP A 261 4.87 5.94 12.01
C ASP A 261 3.60 6.68 12.46
N LEU A 262 2.62 6.82 11.61
CA LEU A 262 1.39 7.59 11.77
C LEU A 262 1.55 9.10 11.65
N LYS A 263 2.56 9.73 12.26
CA LYS A 263 2.75 11.19 12.25
C LYS A 263 4.11 11.61 11.73
N ASN A 264 5.09 10.73 11.81
CA ASN A 264 6.47 11.02 11.47
C ASN A 264 6.88 10.27 10.21
N ILE A 265 7.94 10.73 9.56
CA ILE A 265 8.67 9.94 8.57
C ILE A 265 10.00 9.55 9.18
N CYS A 266 10.29 8.27 9.12
CA CYS A 266 11.53 7.67 9.59
C CYS A 266 12.33 7.14 8.40
N GLU A 267 13.67 7.22 8.48
CA GLU A 267 14.62 6.65 7.54
C GLU A 267 15.37 5.52 8.23
N TYR A 268 15.38 4.35 7.63
CA TYR A 268 16.28 3.26 7.98
C TYR A 268 17.34 3.11 6.89
N ASP A 269 18.63 3.21 7.26
CA ASP A 269 19.74 2.92 6.34
C ASP A 269 20.30 1.52 6.61
N SER A 270 20.11 0.60 5.64
CA SER A 270 20.52 -0.80 5.76
C SER A 270 22.04 -1.01 5.68
N SER A 271 22.82 -0.04 5.20
CA SER A 271 24.28 -0.09 5.14
C SER A 271 24.93 0.30 6.46
N GLU A 272 24.32 1.25 7.17
CA GLU A 272 24.81 1.76 8.46
C GLU A 272 24.10 1.11 9.66
N GLY A 273 22.95 0.49 9.43
CA GLY A 273 22.07 -0.05 10.49
C GLY A 273 21.43 1.06 11.33
N THR A 274 21.32 2.28 10.81
CA THR A 274 20.80 3.44 11.54
C THR A 274 19.32 3.66 11.27
N PHE A 275 18.57 4.01 12.31
CA PHE A 275 17.16 4.40 12.25
C PHE A 275 16.98 5.80 12.83
N LYS A 276 16.41 6.73 12.08
CA LYS A 276 16.20 8.11 12.51
C LYS A 276 14.90 8.68 11.98
N THR A 277 14.31 9.59 12.76
CA THR A 277 13.17 10.39 12.31
C THR A 277 13.68 11.57 11.49
N ILE A 278 13.18 11.72 10.25
CA ILE A 278 13.54 12.80 9.34
C ILE A 278 12.45 13.88 9.24
N TYR A 279 11.22 13.56 9.63
CA TYR A 279 10.09 14.47 9.72
C TYR A 279 9.28 14.19 10.97
N GLN A 280 8.90 15.23 11.71
CA GLN A 280 7.97 15.15 12.85
C GLN A 280 6.72 15.95 12.53
N GLY A 281 5.60 15.23 12.41
CA GLY A 281 4.30 15.80 12.08
C GLY A 281 3.37 15.92 13.28
N GLN A 282 2.30 16.71 13.11
CA GLN A 282 1.21 16.84 14.08
C GLN A 282 -0.02 16.02 13.68
N HIS A 283 -0.16 15.71 12.40
CA HIS A 283 -1.33 15.06 11.79
C HIS A 283 -1.07 13.60 11.49
N ILE A 284 -2.14 12.78 11.57
CA ILE A 284 -2.04 11.37 11.23
C ILE A 284 -1.86 11.24 9.71
N ILE A 285 -0.85 10.47 9.31
CA ILE A 285 -0.55 10.11 7.93
C ILE A 285 -1.25 8.78 7.65
N ASN A 286 -2.24 8.79 6.78
CA ASN A 286 -2.99 7.60 6.38
C ASN A 286 -2.28 6.82 5.30
N ASP A 287 -1.56 7.53 4.41
CA ASP A 287 -0.78 6.96 3.34
C ASP A 287 0.31 7.93 2.86
N ALA A 288 1.34 7.40 2.21
CA ALA A 288 2.48 8.20 1.77
C ALA A 288 3.11 7.64 0.50
N SER A 289 3.59 8.53 -0.33
CA SER A 289 4.39 8.20 -1.52
C SER A 289 5.58 9.12 -1.63
N MET A 290 6.64 8.67 -2.29
CA MET A 290 7.82 9.47 -2.58
C MET A 290 7.95 9.63 -4.10
N ASP A 291 8.12 10.87 -4.57
CA ASP A 291 8.34 11.14 -5.98
C ASP A 291 9.80 10.89 -6.41
N LYS A 292 10.06 10.98 -7.72
CA LYS A 292 11.39 10.78 -8.33
C LYS A 292 12.46 11.74 -7.81
N ASP A 293 12.06 12.90 -7.28
CA ASP A 293 12.95 13.91 -6.73
C ASP A 293 13.21 13.70 -5.23
N GLY A 294 12.66 12.64 -4.65
CA GLY A 294 12.80 12.28 -3.23
C GLY A 294 11.95 13.15 -2.31
N VAL A 295 10.91 13.78 -2.83
CA VAL A 295 9.92 14.54 -2.06
C VAL A 295 8.79 13.63 -1.62
N PHE A 296 8.39 13.73 -0.35
CA PHE A 296 7.30 12.94 0.19
C PHE A 296 5.96 13.66 0.02
N TRP A 297 4.98 12.90 -0.42
CA TRP A 297 3.57 13.28 -0.51
C TRP A 297 2.78 12.43 0.47
N LEU A 298 2.14 13.08 1.43
CA LEU A 298 1.53 12.43 2.59
C LEU A 298 0.03 12.72 2.58
N ALA A 299 -0.78 11.67 2.53
CA ALA A 299 -2.21 11.75 2.77
C ALA A 299 -2.43 11.82 4.28
N SER A 300 -2.86 12.97 4.80
CA SER A 300 -3.06 13.17 6.23
C SER A 300 -4.53 13.45 6.58
N THR A 301 -4.87 13.34 7.86
CA THR A 301 -6.20 13.68 8.36
C THR A 301 -6.60 15.14 8.14
N GLU A 302 -5.65 16.01 7.79
CA GLU A 302 -5.92 17.43 7.54
C GLU A 302 -5.64 17.86 6.10
N GLY A 303 -5.31 16.90 5.23
CA GLY A 303 -5.09 17.17 3.82
C GLY A 303 -3.84 16.52 3.25
N LEU A 304 -3.47 16.98 2.07
CA LEU A 304 -2.26 16.57 1.39
C LEU A 304 -1.07 17.39 1.92
N LEU A 305 -0.08 16.70 2.48
CA LEU A 305 1.16 17.32 2.96
C LEU A 305 2.30 16.96 2.01
N ARG A 306 3.08 17.96 1.65
CA ARG A 306 4.33 17.82 0.90
C ARG A 306 5.50 18.04 1.85
N TYR A 307 6.47 17.13 1.86
CA TYR A 307 7.70 17.25 2.65
C TYR A 307 8.94 17.03 1.78
N ASP A 308 9.84 17.99 1.75
CA ASP A 308 11.14 17.89 1.06
C ASP A 308 12.27 17.68 2.08
N PRO A 309 12.83 16.47 2.19
CA PRO A 309 13.86 16.15 3.19
C PRO A 309 15.17 16.90 2.98
N ARG A 310 15.45 17.38 1.75
CA ARG A 310 16.68 18.13 1.44
C ARG A 310 16.65 19.52 2.04
N THR A 311 15.47 20.10 2.17
CA THR A 311 15.28 21.45 2.71
C THR A 311 14.73 21.44 4.12
N GLY A 312 14.24 20.28 4.60
CA GLY A 312 13.51 20.13 5.86
C GLY A 312 12.16 20.86 5.89
N LYS A 313 11.67 21.35 4.74
CA LYS A 313 10.42 22.08 4.65
C LYS A 313 9.25 21.15 4.43
N SER A 314 8.22 21.33 5.25
CA SER A 314 6.92 20.72 5.08
C SER A 314 5.89 21.78 4.72
N GLU A 315 4.93 21.39 3.90
CA GLU A 315 3.87 22.23 3.39
C GLU A 315 2.57 21.44 3.47
N LEU A 316 1.71 21.83 4.44
CA LEU A 316 0.38 21.26 4.55
C LEU A 316 -0.53 22.03 3.59
N ILE A 317 -1.08 21.30 2.64
CA ILE A 317 -2.07 21.81 1.73
C ILE A 317 -3.41 21.78 2.46
N GLN A 318 -3.62 22.75 3.37
CA GLN A 318 -4.79 22.84 4.26
C GLN A 318 -6.07 23.18 3.53
N THR A 319 -7.20 22.59 3.98
CA THR A 319 -8.54 22.99 3.60
C THR A 319 -9.41 23.21 4.82
N SER A 320 -10.26 24.24 4.79
CA SER A 320 -11.25 24.51 5.83
C SER A 320 -12.35 23.43 5.92
N LEU A 321 -12.36 22.45 5.02
CA LEU A 321 -13.37 21.38 4.91
C LEU A 321 -12.95 20.04 5.55
N PHE A 322 -11.68 19.90 5.95
CA PHE A 322 -11.19 18.63 6.52
C PHE A 322 -11.52 18.41 8.00
N GLN A 323 -12.19 19.32 8.69
CA GLN A 323 -12.62 19.07 10.07
C GLN A 323 -13.66 17.94 10.19
N ASP A 324 -14.43 17.69 9.12
CA ASP A 324 -15.43 16.60 9.09
C ASP A 324 -14.84 15.22 8.70
N VAL A 325 -13.67 15.20 8.05
CA VAL A 325 -13.03 13.95 7.59
C VAL A 325 -12.39 13.17 8.75
N ALA A 326 -11.95 13.85 9.81
CA ALA A 326 -11.45 13.19 11.01
C ALA A 326 -12.52 12.33 11.70
N SER A 327 -13.78 12.72 11.61
CA SER A 327 -14.90 11.95 12.17
C SER A 327 -15.30 10.75 11.31
N VAL A 328 -15.15 10.82 10.00
CA VAL A 328 -15.44 9.71 9.07
C VAL A 328 -14.37 8.62 9.11
N VAL A 329 -13.10 8.98 9.27
CA VAL A 329 -12.01 8.02 9.47
C VAL A 329 -12.15 7.29 10.83
N ALA A 330 -12.61 7.98 11.87
CA ALA A 330 -12.91 7.37 13.16
C ALA A 330 -14.08 6.37 13.08
N ASP A 331 -15.13 6.68 12.34
CA ASP A 331 -16.28 5.78 12.14
C ASP A 331 -15.93 4.54 11.30
N ASN A 332 -15.05 4.64 10.33
CA ASN A 332 -14.58 3.49 9.56
C ASN A 332 -13.69 2.54 10.36
N GLN A 333 -13.02 3.01 11.40
CA GLN A 333 -12.27 2.14 12.33
C GLN A 333 -13.20 1.26 13.21
N TYR A 334 -14.45 1.65 13.41
CA TYR A 334 -15.44 0.88 14.20
C TYR A 334 -16.27 -0.12 13.38
N ARG A 335 -16.23 -0.11 12.05
CA ARG A 335 -17.00 -1.03 11.20
C ARG A 335 -16.32 -2.37 10.90
N TYR A 336 -15.12 -2.62 11.42
CA TYR A 336 -14.43 -3.91 11.29
C TYR A 336 -14.47 -4.76 12.58
N GLY A 337 -15.38 -4.48 13.50
CA GLY A 337 -15.46 -5.12 14.82
C GLY A 337 -16.85 -5.55 15.27
N ASP A 338 -17.74 -5.93 14.34
CA ASP A 338 -18.97 -6.67 14.65
C ASP A 338 -19.16 -7.83 13.68
#